data_013c081cb043ae56066bc2e5241eb45a
#
_entry.id   013c081cb043ae56066bc2e5241eb45a
#
_cell.length_a   1.000
_cell.length_b   1.000
_cell.length_c   1.000
_cell.angle_alpha   90.00
_cell.angle_beta   90.00
_cell.angle_gamma   90.00
#
_symmetry.space_group_name_H-M   'P 1'
#
loop_
_entity.id
_entity.type
_entity.pdbx_description
1 polymer ?
#
loop_
_entity_poly.entity_id
_entity_poly.type
_entity_poly.pdbx_seq_one_letter_code
_entity_poly.pdbx_strand_id
1 'polypeptide(L)'
;LKQQNFNDVVSLQDVYDITKKECDNGKGHTWARNLDLMKFAGKSESIMELGVNQGTSLVLMMLQNPKKIIGVDIDLNNWNVGAGFKPLAPLAEKYADENNIDLEIIKMDSTDPKSTRDVDMLHIDSLHDPNHLEKELALHSQHIKKYIAFHDIKQSDWALWKVIKKFLKNMTEWELKVKYNEGKCGHAVIGRIN
;
A
#
# COMPACT_ATOMS: atom_id res chain seq x y z
N LEU A 1 -8.51 -15.95 1.76
CA LEU A 1 -7.40 -15.90 0.79
C LEU A 1 -6.30 -16.81 1.31
N LYS A 2 -5.76 -17.75 0.50
CA LYS A 2 -4.54 -18.45 0.88
C LYS A 2 -3.41 -17.43 0.85
N GLN A 3 -2.71 -17.30 1.97
CA GLN A 3 -1.51 -16.45 2.05
C GLN A 3 -0.45 -16.94 1.04
N GLN A 4 0.28 -16.00 0.46
CA GLN A 4 1.37 -16.29 -0.46
C GLN A 4 2.50 -17.02 0.26
N ASN A 5 3.08 -18.03 -0.37
CA ASN A 5 4.18 -18.79 0.22
C ASN A 5 5.52 -18.19 -0.18
N PHE A 6 6.17 -17.49 0.75
CA PHE A 6 7.48 -16.87 0.58
C PHE A 6 8.64 -17.65 1.24
N ASN A 7 8.48 -18.94 1.52
CA ASN A 7 9.53 -19.70 2.22
C ASN A 7 10.87 -19.75 1.46
N ASP A 8 10.82 -19.76 0.13
CA ASP A 8 12.02 -19.90 -0.71
C ASP A 8 12.56 -18.55 -1.22
N VAL A 9 12.01 -17.40 -0.77
CA VAL A 9 12.51 -16.10 -1.22
C VAL A 9 13.88 -15.78 -0.62
N VAL A 10 14.76 -15.23 -1.45
CA VAL A 10 16.10 -14.76 -1.06
C VAL A 10 16.32 -13.29 -1.44
N SER A 11 15.42 -12.71 -2.23
CA SER A 11 15.43 -11.31 -2.67
C SER A 11 14.03 -10.71 -2.77
N LEU A 12 13.93 -9.39 -2.85
CA LEU A 12 12.63 -8.73 -3.12
C LEU A 12 12.12 -9.02 -4.54
N GLN A 13 13.01 -9.32 -5.48
CA GLN A 13 12.61 -9.74 -6.83
C GLN A 13 11.85 -11.07 -6.80
N ASP A 14 12.22 -12.01 -5.94
CA ASP A 14 11.47 -13.28 -5.79
C ASP A 14 10.05 -13.02 -5.29
N VAL A 15 9.86 -12.03 -4.38
CA VAL A 15 8.53 -11.62 -3.92
C VAL A 15 7.68 -11.11 -5.08
N TYR A 16 8.26 -10.28 -5.94
CA TYR A 16 7.61 -9.79 -7.15
C TYR A 16 7.20 -10.94 -8.07
N ASP A 17 8.13 -11.87 -8.37
CA ASP A 17 7.92 -12.97 -9.31
C ASP A 17 6.84 -13.94 -8.80
N ILE A 18 6.88 -14.28 -7.50
CA ILE A 18 5.86 -15.12 -6.86
C ILE A 18 4.50 -14.42 -6.90
N THR A 19 4.43 -13.14 -6.52
CA THR A 19 3.19 -12.37 -6.52
C THR A 19 2.59 -12.29 -7.92
N LYS A 20 3.41 -12.03 -8.93
CA LYS A 20 2.99 -12.02 -10.33
C LYS A 20 2.43 -13.37 -10.77
N LYS A 21 3.18 -14.46 -10.51
CA LYS A 21 2.77 -15.81 -10.86
C LYS A 21 1.44 -16.23 -10.21
N GLU A 22 1.22 -15.84 -8.96
CA GLU A 22 -0.03 -16.13 -8.26
C GLU A 22 -1.21 -15.33 -8.83
N CYS A 23 -1.01 -14.07 -9.18
CA CYS A 23 -2.01 -13.26 -9.87
C CYS A 23 -2.36 -13.84 -11.24
N ASP A 24 -1.36 -14.22 -12.04
CA ASP A 24 -1.54 -14.83 -13.37
C ASP A 24 -2.31 -16.17 -13.28
N ASN A 25 -2.15 -16.91 -12.19
CA ASN A 25 -2.88 -18.16 -11.91
C ASN A 25 -4.28 -17.95 -11.28
N GLY A 26 -4.73 -16.72 -11.15
CA GLY A 26 -6.04 -16.37 -10.55
C GLY A 26 -6.14 -16.64 -9.04
N LYS A 27 -5.01 -16.83 -8.36
CA LYS A 27 -4.94 -17.15 -6.92
C LYS A 27 -4.85 -15.91 -6.02
N GLY A 28 -4.96 -14.73 -6.54
CA GLY A 28 -4.78 -13.51 -5.79
C GLY A 28 -5.55 -12.33 -6.35
N HIS A 29 -5.02 -11.15 -6.10
CA HIS A 29 -5.49 -9.92 -6.72
C HIS A 29 -5.08 -9.90 -8.20
N THR A 30 -5.79 -9.13 -9.01
CA THR A 30 -5.39 -8.96 -10.40
C THR A 30 -4.02 -8.27 -10.47
N TRP A 31 -3.14 -8.75 -11.36
CA TRP A 31 -1.81 -8.15 -11.53
C TRP A 31 -1.86 -6.67 -11.95
N ALA A 32 -2.91 -6.29 -12.68
CA ALA A 32 -3.13 -4.90 -13.08
C ALA A 32 -3.12 -3.91 -11.90
N ARG A 33 -3.69 -4.29 -10.75
CA ARG A 33 -3.63 -3.49 -9.51
C ARG A 33 -2.19 -3.24 -9.07
N ASN A 34 -1.36 -4.29 -9.04
CA ASN A 34 0.03 -4.18 -8.63
C ASN A 34 0.84 -3.34 -9.61
N LEU A 35 0.55 -3.44 -10.93
CA LEU A 35 1.15 -2.59 -11.95
C LEU A 35 0.81 -1.11 -11.75
N ASP A 36 -0.46 -0.79 -11.44
CA ASP A 36 -0.83 0.60 -11.14
C ASP A 36 -0.15 1.09 -9.87
N LEU A 37 -0.12 0.29 -8.79
CA LEU A 37 0.58 0.65 -7.55
C LEU A 37 2.06 0.98 -7.82
N MET A 38 2.77 0.09 -8.52
CA MET A 38 4.17 0.29 -8.89
C MET A 38 4.36 1.50 -9.82
N LYS A 39 3.46 1.72 -10.78
CA LYS A 39 3.50 2.87 -11.70
C LYS A 39 3.46 4.21 -10.97
N PHE A 40 2.62 4.34 -9.94
CA PHE A 40 2.52 5.58 -9.17
C PHE A 40 3.65 5.67 -8.12
N ALA A 41 4.06 4.54 -7.53
CA ALA A 41 5.25 4.48 -6.70
C ALA A 41 6.51 4.96 -7.44
N GLY A 42 6.72 4.52 -8.69
CA GLY A 42 7.85 4.95 -9.52
C GLY A 42 7.85 6.45 -9.92
N LYS A 43 6.76 7.17 -9.62
CA LYS A 43 6.66 8.64 -9.79
C LYS A 43 6.83 9.41 -8.47
N SER A 44 7.12 8.70 -7.38
CA SER A 44 7.14 9.21 -6.02
C SER A 44 8.50 8.97 -5.39
N GLU A 45 9.08 10.02 -4.83
CA GLU A 45 10.37 9.92 -4.11
C GLU A 45 10.18 9.45 -2.66
N SER A 46 9.01 9.73 -2.07
CA SER A 46 8.65 9.31 -0.72
C SER A 46 7.27 8.66 -0.70
N ILE A 47 7.16 7.52 -0.03
CA ILE A 47 5.97 6.68 -0.03
C ILE A 47 5.63 6.29 1.41
N MET A 48 4.35 6.27 1.75
CA MET A 48 3.86 5.70 3.01
C MET A 48 2.76 4.67 2.73
N GLU A 49 2.78 3.58 3.49
CA GLU A 49 1.72 2.57 3.50
C GLU A 49 1.08 2.48 4.89
N LEU A 50 -0.25 2.51 4.93
CA LEU A 50 -1.06 2.22 6.11
C LEU A 50 -1.62 0.80 5.96
N GLY A 51 -1.23 -0.10 6.90
CA GLY A 51 -1.53 -1.52 6.81
C GLY A 51 -0.44 -2.28 6.05
N VAL A 52 0.64 -2.63 6.74
CA VAL A 52 1.78 -3.37 6.16
C VAL A 52 1.50 -4.86 6.09
N ASN A 53 0.91 -5.43 7.15
CA ASN A 53 0.68 -6.86 7.29
C ASN A 53 1.94 -7.69 6.96
N GLN A 54 1.92 -8.47 5.87
CA GLN A 54 3.05 -9.28 5.40
C GLN A 54 4.09 -8.46 4.61
N GLY A 55 3.72 -7.27 4.11
CA GLY A 55 4.59 -6.33 3.41
C GLY A 55 4.70 -6.53 1.91
N THR A 56 3.83 -7.33 1.29
CA THR A 56 3.92 -7.59 -0.16
C THR A 56 3.81 -6.33 -0.99
N SER A 57 2.84 -5.47 -0.72
CA SER A 57 2.65 -4.17 -1.41
C SER A 57 3.80 -3.21 -1.13
N LEU A 58 4.27 -3.16 0.12
CA LEU A 58 5.43 -2.36 0.51
C LEU A 58 6.66 -2.74 -0.31
N VAL A 59 6.95 -4.04 -0.43
CA VAL A 59 8.06 -4.57 -1.24
C VAL A 59 7.93 -4.19 -2.71
N LEU A 60 6.72 -4.32 -3.30
CA LEU A 60 6.50 -3.94 -4.70
C LEU A 60 6.77 -2.44 -4.94
N MET A 61 6.42 -1.60 -3.96
CA MET A 61 6.73 -0.17 -4.01
C MET A 61 8.23 0.11 -3.78
N MET A 62 8.90 -0.64 -2.89
CA MET A 62 10.36 -0.53 -2.69
C MET A 62 11.16 -0.83 -3.95
N LEU A 63 10.73 -1.80 -4.77
CA LEU A 63 11.36 -2.13 -6.05
C LEU A 63 11.30 -1.00 -7.09
N GLN A 64 10.57 0.08 -6.82
CA GLN A 64 10.58 1.30 -7.63
C GLN A 64 11.66 2.30 -7.18
N ASN A 65 12.49 1.94 -6.21
CA ASN A 65 13.61 2.71 -5.66
C ASN A 65 13.23 4.14 -5.20
N PRO A 66 12.22 4.29 -4.33
CA PRO A 66 11.96 5.59 -3.70
C PRO A 66 13.16 5.98 -2.80
N LYS A 67 13.32 7.27 -2.52
CA LYS A 67 14.33 7.74 -1.54
C LYS A 67 13.93 7.39 -0.11
N LYS A 68 12.61 7.38 0.17
CA LYS A 68 12.04 7.05 1.48
C LYS A 68 10.79 6.21 1.34
N ILE A 69 10.66 5.19 2.18
CA ILE A 69 9.43 4.41 2.31
C ILE A 69 9.10 4.16 3.78
N ILE A 70 7.84 4.34 4.14
CA ILE A 70 7.34 4.24 5.51
C ILE A 70 6.21 3.23 5.53
N GLY A 71 6.28 2.26 6.43
CA GLY A 71 5.19 1.34 6.73
C GLY A 71 4.61 1.63 8.11
N VAL A 72 3.29 1.77 8.22
CA VAL A 72 2.58 1.93 9.49
C VAL A 72 1.61 0.76 9.65
N ASP A 73 1.71 0.03 10.76
CA ASP A 73 0.79 -1.03 11.10
C ASP A 73 0.61 -1.13 12.62
N ILE A 74 -0.58 -1.49 13.05
CA ILE A 74 -0.88 -1.71 14.46
C ILE A 74 -0.24 -3.01 15.00
N ASP A 75 0.00 -3.98 14.10
CA ASP A 75 0.64 -5.25 14.41
C ASP A 75 1.69 -5.65 13.36
N LEU A 76 2.94 -5.65 13.75
CA LEU A 76 4.08 -5.98 12.89
C LEU A 76 4.51 -7.47 12.97
N ASN A 77 3.72 -8.36 13.56
CA ASN A 77 4.10 -9.76 13.70
C ASN A 77 4.28 -10.43 12.34
N ASN A 78 3.38 -10.21 11.40
CA ASN A 78 3.47 -10.80 10.05
C ASN A 78 4.68 -10.27 9.27
N TRP A 79 5.04 -9.01 9.47
CA TRP A 79 6.23 -8.40 8.88
C TRP A 79 7.53 -8.96 9.47
N ASN A 80 7.63 -9.02 10.80
CA ASN A 80 8.87 -9.36 11.52
C ASN A 80 9.11 -10.86 11.68
N VAL A 81 8.04 -11.65 11.87
CA VAL A 81 8.13 -13.08 12.23
C VAL A 81 7.59 -13.97 11.11
N GLY A 82 6.69 -13.44 10.29
CA GLY A 82 5.98 -14.18 9.24
C GLY A 82 4.79 -14.97 9.80
N ALA A 83 3.70 -14.99 9.07
CA ALA A 83 2.48 -15.75 9.40
C ALA A 83 2.55 -17.18 8.83
N GLY A 84 3.51 -17.98 9.26
CA GLY A 84 3.80 -19.31 8.71
C GLY A 84 4.65 -19.27 7.43
N PHE A 85 5.28 -18.12 7.12
CA PHE A 85 6.17 -17.88 5.98
C PHE A 85 7.41 -17.16 6.44
N LYS A 86 8.43 -17.12 5.59
CA LYS A 86 9.63 -16.33 5.84
C LYS A 86 9.25 -14.85 5.98
N PRO A 87 9.68 -14.16 7.05
CA PRO A 87 9.42 -12.73 7.20
C PRO A 87 10.13 -11.93 6.11
N LEU A 88 9.47 -10.87 5.63
CA LEU A 88 10.05 -10.01 4.59
C LEU A 88 10.92 -8.88 5.16
N ALA A 89 10.81 -8.57 6.46
CA ALA A 89 11.58 -7.51 7.10
C ALA A 89 13.10 -7.58 6.82
N PRO A 90 13.80 -8.72 7.06
CA PRO A 90 15.25 -8.77 6.84
C PRO A 90 15.66 -8.56 5.38
N LEU A 91 14.81 -8.99 4.43
CA LEU A 91 15.09 -8.80 3.00
C LEU A 91 14.86 -7.35 2.58
N ALA A 92 13.82 -6.72 3.13
CA ALA A 92 13.51 -5.31 2.88
C ALA A 92 14.59 -4.38 3.46
N GLU A 93 15.04 -4.64 4.70
CA GLU A 93 16.13 -3.90 5.33
C GLU A 93 17.42 -3.99 4.51
N LYS A 94 17.81 -5.22 4.13
CA LYS A 94 18.99 -5.43 3.28
C LYS A 94 18.88 -4.69 1.96
N TYR A 95 17.72 -4.77 1.28
CA TYR A 95 17.50 -4.07 0.01
C TYR A 95 17.53 -2.55 0.19
N ALA A 96 16.97 -2.03 1.26
CA ALA A 96 16.98 -0.61 1.58
C ALA A 96 18.42 -0.09 1.76
N ASP A 97 19.24 -0.81 2.52
CA ASP A 97 20.67 -0.48 2.71
C ASP A 97 21.44 -0.49 1.40
N GLU A 98 21.28 -1.54 0.58
CA GLU A 98 21.97 -1.69 -0.70
C GLU A 98 21.57 -0.62 -1.75
N ASN A 99 20.36 -0.06 -1.65
CA ASN A 99 19.81 0.91 -2.60
C ASN A 99 19.67 2.33 -2.02
N ASN A 100 20.19 2.60 -0.82
CA ASN A 100 20.11 3.88 -0.11
C ASN A 100 18.66 4.39 0.04
N ILE A 101 17.75 3.50 0.42
CA ILE A 101 16.36 3.82 0.73
C ILE A 101 16.23 4.04 2.24
N ASP A 102 15.69 5.18 2.65
CA ASP A 102 15.29 5.42 4.05
C ASP A 102 14.03 4.63 4.36
N LEU A 103 14.18 3.44 4.98
CA LEU A 103 13.10 2.55 5.37
C LEU A 103 12.72 2.79 6.83
N GLU A 104 11.48 3.20 7.09
CA GLU A 104 10.92 3.41 8.42
C GLU A 104 9.69 2.50 8.62
N ILE A 105 9.71 1.61 9.62
CA ILE A 105 8.56 0.76 9.98
C ILE A 105 8.07 1.14 11.37
N ILE A 106 6.80 1.54 11.47
CA ILE A 106 6.19 2.13 12.66
C ILE A 106 5.07 1.23 13.16
N LYS A 107 5.18 0.74 14.40
CA LYS A 107 4.06 0.08 15.07
C LYS A 107 3.14 1.12 15.70
N MET A 108 2.04 1.42 15.02
CA MET A 108 1.09 2.47 15.43
C MET A 108 -0.27 2.29 14.77
N ASP A 109 -1.33 2.79 15.39
CA ASP A 109 -2.63 2.96 14.74
C ASP A 109 -2.53 4.03 13.65
N SER A 110 -3.01 3.72 12.45
CA SER A 110 -2.99 4.65 11.30
C SER A 110 -3.83 5.92 11.53
N THR A 111 -4.75 5.89 12.49
CA THR A 111 -5.55 7.07 12.89
C THR A 111 -4.94 7.89 14.04
N ASP A 112 -3.78 7.50 14.57
CA ASP A 112 -3.05 8.34 15.53
C ASP A 112 -2.39 9.50 14.77
N PRO A 113 -2.57 10.78 15.21
CA PRO A 113 -1.92 11.93 14.59
C PRO A 113 -0.39 11.83 14.48
N LYS A 114 0.26 11.06 15.35
CA LYS A 114 1.71 10.83 15.30
C LYS A 114 2.15 9.95 14.13
N SER A 115 1.23 9.27 13.46
CA SER A 115 1.50 8.48 12.26
C SER A 115 1.70 9.34 11.01
N THR A 116 1.31 10.61 11.01
CA THR A 116 1.37 11.49 9.83
C THR A 116 2.81 11.76 9.37
N ARG A 117 3.02 11.74 8.05
CA ARG A 117 4.28 12.09 7.40
C ARG A 117 4.02 12.82 6.10
N ASP A 118 4.84 13.81 5.79
CA ASP A 118 4.82 14.48 4.50
C ASP A 118 5.50 13.59 3.45
N VAL A 119 4.72 13.03 2.54
CA VAL A 119 5.21 12.13 1.49
C VAL A 119 4.57 12.46 0.14
N ASP A 120 5.17 11.93 -0.93
CA ASP A 120 4.61 12.05 -2.28
C ASP A 120 3.38 11.15 -2.49
N MET A 121 3.44 9.93 -1.98
CA MET A 121 2.39 8.93 -2.18
C MET A 121 2.00 8.25 -0.87
N LEU A 122 0.69 8.04 -0.68
CA LEU A 122 0.11 7.22 0.38
C LEU A 122 -0.59 6.01 -0.25
N HIS A 123 -0.34 4.82 0.28
CA HIS A 123 -1.13 3.62 0.02
C HIS A 123 -1.92 3.25 1.26
N ILE A 124 -3.25 3.10 1.14
CA ILE A 124 -4.14 2.73 2.23
C ILE A 124 -4.65 1.31 1.99
N ASP A 125 -4.20 0.38 2.83
CA ASP A 125 -4.59 -1.03 2.88
C ASP A 125 -4.76 -1.52 4.33
N SER A 126 -5.28 -0.65 5.18
CA SER A 126 -5.46 -0.84 6.63
C SER A 126 -6.79 -1.54 6.96
N LEU A 127 -7.55 -1.04 7.91
CA LEU A 127 -8.85 -1.57 8.28
C LEU A 127 -9.90 -1.23 7.21
N HIS A 128 -10.60 -2.27 6.71
CA HIS A 128 -11.63 -2.11 5.66
C HIS A 128 -12.98 -1.63 6.26
N ASP A 129 -12.92 -0.56 7.03
CA ASP A 129 -14.08 0.10 7.65
C ASP A 129 -14.24 1.52 7.12
N PRO A 130 -15.44 1.94 6.68
CA PRO A 130 -15.66 3.27 6.12
C PRO A 130 -15.34 4.42 7.07
N ASN A 131 -15.66 4.28 8.37
CA ASN A 131 -15.39 5.34 9.34
C ASN A 131 -13.89 5.47 9.62
N HIS A 132 -13.18 4.33 9.58
CA HIS A 132 -11.72 4.30 9.72
C HIS A 132 -11.07 5.02 8.52
N LEU A 133 -11.48 4.68 7.30
CA LEU A 133 -10.99 5.34 6.08
C LEU A 133 -11.29 6.85 6.06
N GLU A 134 -12.47 7.29 6.55
CA GLU A 134 -12.78 8.73 6.67
C GLU A 134 -11.78 9.43 7.60
N LYS A 135 -11.42 8.81 8.73
CA LYS A 135 -10.42 9.36 9.67
C LYS A 135 -9.02 9.39 9.06
N GLU A 136 -8.61 8.33 8.38
CA GLU A 136 -7.30 8.29 7.69
C GLU A 136 -7.20 9.36 6.63
N LEU A 137 -8.23 9.54 5.79
CA LEU A 137 -8.25 10.60 4.78
C LEU A 137 -8.23 12.00 5.40
N ALA A 138 -9.01 12.24 6.46
CA ALA A 138 -9.00 13.51 7.16
C ALA A 138 -7.64 13.86 7.78
N LEU A 139 -6.94 12.84 8.29
CA LEU A 139 -5.66 13.01 8.95
C LEU A 139 -4.50 13.16 7.95
N HIS A 140 -4.43 12.26 6.97
CA HIS A 140 -3.25 12.13 6.12
C HIS A 140 -3.29 12.95 4.83
N SER A 141 -4.47 13.20 4.24
CA SER A 141 -4.55 13.76 2.88
C SER A 141 -3.84 15.10 2.70
N GLN A 142 -3.79 15.94 3.72
CA GLN A 142 -3.09 17.23 3.71
C GLN A 142 -1.56 17.09 3.63
N HIS A 143 -1.02 15.93 4.05
CA HIS A 143 0.41 15.60 4.06
C HIS A 143 0.87 14.90 2.78
N ILE A 144 -0.05 14.61 1.84
CA ILE A 144 0.27 13.90 0.61
C ILE A 144 0.40 14.86 -0.55
N LYS A 145 1.55 14.82 -1.23
CA LYS A 145 1.89 15.77 -2.28
C LYS A 145 1.33 15.39 -3.65
N LYS A 146 1.26 14.07 -3.99
CA LYS A 146 0.94 13.63 -5.35
C LYS A 146 -0.21 12.64 -5.44
N TYR A 147 -0.14 11.48 -4.75
CA TYR A 147 -1.06 10.37 -4.97
C TYR A 147 -1.55 9.73 -3.68
N ILE A 148 -2.81 9.27 -3.68
CA ILE A 148 -3.34 8.34 -2.68
C ILE A 148 -3.88 7.12 -3.43
N ALA A 149 -3.35 5.93 -3.12
CA ALA A 149 -3.81 4.65 -3.63
C ALA A 149 -4.62 3.93 -2.55
N PHE A 150 -5.70 3.26 -2.97
CA PHE A 150 -6.62 2.56 -2.09
C PHE A 150 -6.75 1.12 -2.52
N HIS A 151 -6.63 0.20 -1.57
CA HIS A 151 -6.97 -1.19 -1.75
C HIS A 151 -8.40 -1.49 -1.29
N ASP A 152 -8.92 -2.64 -1.67
CA ASP A 152 -10.18 -3.23 -1.23
C ASP A 152 -11.44 -2.33 -1.33
N ILE A 153 -11.47 -1.40 -2.30
CA ILE A 153 -12.56 -0.42 -2.45
C ILE A 153 -13.95 -1.04 -2.66
N LYS A 154 -14.02 -2.33 -3.03
CA LYS A 154 -15.27 -3.09 -3.21
C LYS A 154 -15.76 -3.76 -1.93
N GLN A 155 -14.94 -3.83 -0.90
CA GLN A 155 -15.34 -4.47 0.35
C GLN A 155 -16.54 -3.76 1.00
N SER A 156 -17.27 -4.47 1.82
CA SER A 156 -18.46 -3.96 2.52
C SER A 156 -19.46 -3.29 1.56
N ASP A 157 -19.77 -3.97 0.45
CA ASP A 157 -20.71 -3.45 -0.56
C ASP A 157 -20.36 -2.06 -1.08
N TRP A 158 -19.10 -1.87 -1.48
CA TRP A 158 -18.58 -0.60 -2.00
C TRP A 158 -18.57 0.56 -0.98
N ALA A 159 -18.64 0.25 0.32
CA ALA A 159 -18.68 1.30 1.34
C ALA A 159 -17.42 2.17 1.31
N LEU A 160 -16.22 1.56 1.14
CA LEU A 160 -14.98 2.32 1.00
C LEU A 160 -14.97 3.22 -0.25
N TRP A 161 -15.49 2.71 -1.38
CA TRP A 161 -15.62 3.54 -2.58
C TRP A 161 -16.59 4.72 -2.38
N LYS A 162 -17.64 4.55 -1.59
CA LYS A 162 -18.56 5.66 -1.26
C LYS A 162 -17.84 6.77 -0.48
N VAL A 163 -16.94 6.41 0.45
CA VAL A 163 -16.08 7.36 1.18
C VAL A 163 -15.16 8.12 0.22
N ILE A 164 -14.44 7.39 -0.66
CA ILE A 164 -13.53 8.00 -1.64
C ILE A 164 -14.28 8.98 -2.56
N LYS A 165 -15.47 8.61 -3.04
CA LYS A 165 -16.30 9.52 -3.84
C LYS A 165 -16.73 10.78 -3.08
N LYS A 166 -17.10 10.65 -1.80
CA LYS A 166 -17.44 11.76 -0.93
C LYS A 166 -16.23 12.69 -0.74
N PHE A 167 -15.04 12.09 -0.51
CA PHE A 167 -13.78 12.83 -0.41
C PHE A 167 -13.49 13.63 -1.70
N LEU A 168 -13.51 13.00 -2.87
CA LEU A 168 -13.28 13.66 -4.16
C LEU A 168 -14.30 14.78 -4.48
N LYS A 169 -15.54 14.65 -4.00
CA LYS A 169 -16.55 15.70 -4.16
C LYS A 169 -16.23 16.95 -3.32
N ASN A 170 -15.64 16.77 -2.15
CA ASN A 170 -15.38 17.83 -1.19
C ASN A 170 -13.99 18.46 -1.32
N MET A 171 -13.02 17.70 -1.83
CA MET A 171 -11.61 18.08 -1.95
C MET A 171 -11.26 18.24 -3.44
N THR A 172 -11.56 19.43 -3.97
CA THR A 172 -11.51 19.73 -5.41
C THR A 172 -10.09 19.74 -5.98
N GLU A 173 -9.06 19.74 -5.13
CA GLU A 173 -7.66 19.59 -5.52
C GLU A 173 -7.25 18.13 -5.83
N TRP A 174 -8.19 17.18 -5.71
CA TRP A 174 -7.96 15.78 -6.00
C TRP A 174 -8.83 15.29 -7.15
N GLU A 175 -8.28 14.46 -8.03
CA GLU A 175 -9.01 13.81 -9.10
C GLU A 175 -8.74 12.30 -9.17
N LEU A 176 -9.69 11.56 -9.71
CA LEU A 176 -9.53 10.12 -9.95
C LEU A 176 -8.56 9.89 -11.11
N LYS A 177 -7.47 9.16 -10.86
CA LYS A 177 -6.50 8.77 -11.89
C LYS A 177 -6.76 7.36 -12.42
N VAL A 178 -7.09 6.42 -11.53
CA VAL A 178 -7.37 5.02 -11.87
C VAL A 178 -8.46 4.48 -10.96
N LYS A 179 -9.36 3.69 -11.52
CA LYS A 179 -10.29 2.83 -10.77
C LYS A 179 -10.38 1.49 -11.44
N TYR A 180 -10.05 0.45 -10.70
CA TYR A 180 -10.10 -0.91 -11.18
C TYR A 180 -11.18 -1.70 -10.45
N ASN A 181 -12.13 -2.26 -11.20
CA ASN A 181 -13.30 -2.94 -10.66
C ASN A 181 -13.25 -4.46 -10.81
N GLU A 182 -12.24 -4.99 -11.49
CA GLU A 182 -12.11 -6.43 -11.68
C GLU A 182 -11.59 -7.11 -10.41
N GLY A 183 -11.89 -8.39 -10.29
CA GLY A 183 -11.57 -9.17 -9.10
C GLY A 183 -12.46 -8.85 -7.90
N LYS A 184 -12.12 -9.41 -6.74
CA LYS A 184 -12.93 -9.34 -5.51
C LYS A 184 -12.76 -8.02 -4.75
N CYS A 185 -11.60 -7.40 -4.82
CA CYS A 185 -11.19 -6.31 -3.94
C CYS A 185 -11.36 -4.92 -4.56
N GLY A 186 -11.01 -4.77 -5.84
CA GLY A 186 -10.94 -3.47 -6.49
C GLY A 186 -9.85 -2.56 -5.93
N HIS A 187 -9.41 -1.57 -6.71
CA HIS A 187 -8.52 -0.52 -6.23
C HIS A 187 -8.78 0.80 -6.94
N ALA A 188 -8.29 1.88 -6.35
CA ALA A 188 -8.32 3.19 -6.97
C ALA A 188 -7.05 3.97 -6.65
N VAL A 189 -6.69 4.90 -7.52
CA VAL A 189 -5.67 5.91 -7.27
C VAL A 189 -6.26 7.26 -7.57
N ILE A 190 -6.11 8.18 -6.63
CA ILE A 190 -6.41 9.60 -6.83
C ILE A 190 -5.11 10.39 -6.85
N GLY A 191 -5.09 11.52 -7.52
CA GLY A 191 -3.92 12.39 -7.60
C GLY A 191 -4.28 13.84 -7.43
N ARG A 192 -3.35 14.64 -6.89
CA ARG A 192 -3.52 16.09 -6.85
C ARG A 192 -3.57 16.65 -8.27
N ILE A 193 -4.42 17.64 -8.45
CA ILE A 193 -4.47 18.49 -9.65
C ILE A 193 -3.35 19.51 -9.50
N ASN A 194 -2.43 19.55 -10.45
CA ASN A 194 -1.35 20.54 -10.52
C ASN A 194 -1.88 21.88 -11.01
#